data_01c32f7ecbe5e008d66280309d28bbda
#
_entry.id   01c32f7ecbe5e008d66280309d28bbda
#
_cell.length_a   1.000
_cell.length_b   1.000
_cell.length_c   1.000
_cell.angle_alpha   90.00
_cell.angle_beta   90.00
_cell.angle_gamma   90.00
#
_symmetry.space_group_name_H-M   'P 1'
#
loop_
_entity.id
_entity.type
_entity.pdbx_description
1 polymer ?
#
loop_
_entity_poly.entity_id
_entity_poly.type
_entity_poly.pdbx_seq_one_letter_code
_entity_poly.pdbx_strand_id
1 'polypeptide(L)'
;RFIQVHGGSGFMKEYACERLYRDARILSIYEGTSQLQVVAAMKGIASGDYLKQIADYDSRFEGVRLDADQQKCLDTLRRATAAYNDLYAAVSANGTTDDLFEHNTRALTEVLSYIIMGYLLLLDTQREKTFMASCRYFAQEAIGWATYSLAKVKA
;
A
#
# COMPACT_ATOMS: atom_id res chain seq x y z
N ARG A 1 -13.45 -3.91 -10.77
CA ARG A 1 -14.23 -2.66 -10.96
C ARG A 1 -13.98 -2.01 -12.31
N PHE A 2 -12.75 -2.02 -12.85
CA PHE A 2 -12.41 -1.37 -14.12
C PHE A 2 -13.27 -1.86 -15.30
N ILE A 3 -13.37 -3.18 -15.50
CA ILE A 3 -14.27 -3.77 -16.51
C ILE A 3 -15.71 -3.31 -16.32
N GLN A 4 -16.19 -3.29 -15.08
CA GLN A 4 -17.57 -2.91 -14.76
C GLN A 4 -17.89 -1.47 -15.17
N VAL A 5 -16.94 -0.53 -15.02
CA VAL A 5 -17.11 0.87 -15.45
C VAL A 5 -17.26 0.97 -16.96
N HIS A 6 -16.61 0.09 -17.73
CA HIS A 6 -16.71 0.05 -19.18
C HIS A 6 -17.98 -0.68 -19.71
N GLY A 7 -18.78 -1.28 -18.81
CA GLY A 7 -19.96 -2.03 -19.19
C GLY A 7 -19.61 -3.19 -20.15
N GLY A 8 -20.49 -3.46 -21.12
CA GLY A 8 -20.27 -4.51 -22.13
C GLY A 8 -18.97 -4.36 -22.91
N SER A 9 -18.54 -3.13 -23.21
CA SER A 9 -17.29 -2.84 -23.89
C SER A 9 -16.05 -3.28 -23.09
N GLY A 10 -16.13 -3.33 -21.76
CA GLY A 10 -15.05 -3.83 -20.90
C GLY A 10 -14.74 -5.32 -21.08
N PHE A 11 -15.72 -6.10 -21.56
CA PHE A 11 -15.58 -7.52 -21.84
C PHE A 11 -15.09 -7.82 -23.26
N MET A 12 -15.24 -6.89 -24.19
CA MET A 12 -14.94 -7.07 -25.60
C MET A 12 -13.43 -6.96 -25.88
N LYS A 13 -12.91 -7.84 -26.74
CA LYS A 13 -11.47 -7.90 -27.10
C LYS A 13 -10.97 -6.68 -27.87
N GLU A 14 -11.86 -5.94 -28.50
CA GLU A 14 -11.55 -4.70 -29.23
C GLU A 14 -11.07 -3.57 -28.31
N TYR A 15 -11.34 -3.69 -26.99
CA TYR A 15 -10.94 -2.72 -25.98
C TYR A 15 -9.79 -3.24 -25.12
N ALA A 16 -8.89 -2.37 -24.71
CA ALA A 16 -7.73 -2.73 -23.90
C ALA A 16 -8.09 -3.29 -22.50
N CYS A 17 -9.31 -3.04 -22.03
CA CYS A 17 -9.76 -3.35 -20.69
C CYS A 17 -9.72 -4.87 -20.38
N GLU A 18 -10.19 -5.72 -21.30
CA GLU A 18 -10.15 -7.19 -21.19
C GLU A 18 -8.70 -7.68 -21.07
N ARG A 19 -7.83 -7.21 -21.96
CA ARG A 19 -6.42 -7.59 -21.96
C ARG A 19 -5.72 -7.19 -20.66
N LEU A 20 -5.89 -5.95 -20.23
CA LEU A 20 -5.30 -5.47 -18.97
C LEU A 20 -5.77 -6.28 -17.75
N TYR A 21 -7.05 -6.69 -17.72
CA TYR A 21 -7.55 -7.56 -16.66
C TYR A 21 -6.89 -8.94 -16.67
N ARG A 22 -6.80 -9.55 -17.84
CA ARG A 22 -6.16 -10.86 -18.03
C ARG A 22 -4.67 -10.80 -17.66
N ASP A 23 -3.96 -9.78 -18.14
CA ASP A 23 -2.54 -9.59 -17.87
C ASP A 23 -2.29 -9.32 -16.37
N ALA A 24 -3.15 -8.54 -15.70
CA ALA A 24 -3.08 -8.32 -14.25
C ALA A 24 -3.35 -9.61 -13.45
N ARG A 25 -4.14 -10.55 -13.97
CA ARG A 25 -4.47 -11.79 -13.24
C ARG A 25 -3.27 -12.69 -12.98
N ILE A 26 -2.28 -12.68 -13.88
CA ILE A 26 -1.05 -13.48 -13.69
C ILE A 26 -0.24 -13.03 -12.46
N LEU A 27 -0.33 -11.77 -12.07
CA LEU A 27 0.43 -11.22 -10.94
C LEU A 27 0.13 -11.90 -9.61
N SER A 28 -1.04 -12.54 -9.47
CA SER A 28 -1.40 -13.30 -8.27
C SER A 28 -1.15 -14.81 -8.38
N ILE A 29 -0.50 -15.25 -9.46
CA ILE A 29 -0.29 -16.67 -9.76
C ILE A 29 1.19 -17.00 -9.88
N TYR A 30 1.96 -16.19 -10.64
CA TYR A 30 3.37 -16.48 -10.93
C TYR A 30 4.26 -16.19 -9.71
N GLU A 31 5.45 -16.80 -9.72
CA GLU A 31 6.46 -16.69 -8.63
C GLU A 31 5.94 -17.08 -7.23
N GLY A 32 4.92 -17.89 -7.19
CA GLY A 32 4.27 -18.35 -5.97
C GLY A 32 2.93 -17.67 -5.70
N THR A 33 2.14 -18.28 -4.83
CA THR A 33 0.84 -17.73 -4.45
C THR A 33 0.97 -16.41 -3.67
N SER A 34 -0.09 -15.64 -3.61
CA SER A 34 -0.13 -14.41 -2.79
C SER A 34 0.28 -14.67 -1.34
N GLN A 35 -0.04 -15.85 -0.79
CA GLN A 35 0.38 -16.23 0.57
C GLN A 35 1.90 -16.41 0.67
N LEU A 36 2.55 -17.02 -0.32
CA LEU A 36 4.01 -17.16 -0.33
C LEU A 36 4.71 -15.79 -0.43
N GLN A 37 4.14 -14.86 -1.16
CA GLN A 37 4.64 -13.48 -1.22
C GLN A 37 4.52 -12.76 0.14
N VAL A 38 3.41 -12.99 0.86
CA VAL A 38 3.24 -12.47 2.23
C VAL A 38 4.29 -13.07 3.18
N VAL A 39 4.52 -14.39 3.12
CA VAL A 39 5.57 -15.06 3.91
C VAL A 39 6.96 -14.50 3.56
N ALA A 40 7.26 -14.25 2.29
CA ALA A 40 8.52 -13.64 1.89
C ALA A 40 8.68 -12.22 2.45
N ALA A 41 7.59 -11.43 2.51
CA ALA A 41 7.59 -10.08 3.07
C ALA A 41 7.83 -10.06 4.59
N MET A 42 7.52 -11.13 5.34
CA MET A 42 7.68 -11.21 6.80
C MET A 42 9.10 -10.83 7.25
N LYS A 43 10.12 -11.28 6.54
CA LYS A 43 11.52 -10.97 6.89
C LYS A 43 11.80 -9.47 6.83
N GLY A 44 11.37 -8.81 5.76
CA GLY A 44 11.55 -7.37 5.58
C GLY A 44 10.70 -6.55 6.55
N ILE A 45 9.52 -7.06 6.95
CA ILE A 45 8.68 -6.46 7.99
C ILE A 45 9.39 -6.56 9.34
N ALA A 46 9.85 -7.75 9.72
CA ALA A 46 10.50 -8.01 11.01
C ALA A 46 11.85 -7.27 11.16
N SER A 47 12.63 -7.12 10.06
CA SER A 47 13.88 -6.36 10.05
C SER A 47 13.69 -4.83 10.02
N GLY A 48 12.45 -4.35 9.75
CA GLY A 48 12.14 -2.94 9.60
C GLY A 48 12.65 -2.32 8.30
N ASP A 49 13.08 -3.11 7.31
CA ASP A 49 13.67 -2.60 6.07
C ASP A 49 12.66 -1.80 5.24
N TYR A 50 11.39 -2.20 5.24
CA TYR A 50 10.34 -1.43 4.57
C TYR A 50 10.09 -0.07 5.25
N LEU A 51 10.19 0.03 6.57
CA LEU A 51 10.07 1.31 7.27
C LEU A 51 11.25 2.23 6.98
N LYS A 52 12.47 1.70 6.85
CA LYS A 52 13.64 2.46 6.39
C LYS A 52 13.42 3.01 4.98
N GLN A 53 12.86 2.18 4.09
CA GLN A 53 12.54 2.60 2.72
C GLN A 53 11.46 3.69 2.68
N ILE A 54 10.44 3.59 3.53
CA ILE A 54 9.41 4.63 3.66
C ILE A 54 10.01 5.94 4.19
N ALA A 55 10.90 5.87 5.18
CA ALA A 55 11.62 7.03 5.70
C ALA A 55 12.49 7.70 4.63
N ASP A 56 13.16 6.92 3.76
CA ASP A 56 13.88 7.45 2.61
C ASP A 56 12.95 8.19 1.64
N TYR A 57 11.78 7.63 1.33
CA TYR A 57 10.81 8.31 0.48
C TYR A 57 10.27 9.60 1.12
N ASP A 58 9.98 9.58 2.43
CA ASP A 58 9.50 10.76 3.15
C ASP A 58 10.53 11.89 3.15
N SER A 59 11.80 11.55 3.38
CA SER A 59 12.91 12.52 3.41
C SER A 59 13.09 13.26 2.08
N ARG A 60 12.69 12.66 0.96
CA ARG A 60 12.77 13.30 -0.37
C ARG A 60 11.82 14.51 -0.52
N PHE A 61 10.89 14.68 0.41
CA PHE A 61 9.99 15.84 0.45
C PHE A 61 10.47 16.95 1.39
N GLU A 62 11.60 16.77 2.09
CA GLU A 62 12.19 17.79 2.94
C GLU A 62 12.66 18.99 2.10
N GLY A 63 12.18 20.18 2.46
CA GLY A 63 12.50 21.40 1.71
C GLY A 63 11.87 21.53 0.33
N VAL A 64 11.07 20.57 -0.12
CA VAL A 64 10.37 20.61 -1.40
C VAL A 64 9.10 21.44 -1.27
N ARG A 65 8.90 22.38 -2.21
CA ARG A 65 7.65 23.14 -2.28
C ARG A 65 6.53 22.27 -2.88
N LEU A 66 5.56 21.90 -2.06
CA LEU A 66 4.38 21.14 -2.44
C LEU A 66 3.18 22.09 -2.61
N ASP A 67 2.26 21.74 -3.51
CA ASP A 67 0.93 22.34 -3.52
C ASP A 67 0.03 21.75 -2.41
N ALA A 68 -1.14 22.36 -2.21
CA ALA A 68 -2.06 21.96 -1.13
C ALA A 68 -2.51 20.49 -1.22
N ASP A 69 -2.73 19.97 -2.43
CA ASP A 69 -3.14 18.58 -2.64
C ASP A 69 -1.98 17.60 -2.36
N GLN A 70 -0.78 17.92 -2.80
CA GLN A 70 0.43 17.13 -2.53
C GLN A 70 0.73 17.12 -1.02
N GLN A 71 0.66 18.28 -0.36
CA GLN A 71 0.86 18.38 1.08
C GLN A 71 -0.15 17.52 1.85
N LYS A 72 -1.42 17.60 1.48
CA LYS A 72 -2.47 16.77 2.09
C LYS A 72 -2.22 15.27 1.92
N CYS A 73 -1.72 14.84 0.75
CA CYS A 73 -1.35 13.45 0.53
C CYS A 73 -0.16 13.04 1.41
N LEU A 74 0.89 13.86 1.48
CA LEU A 74 2.05 13.62 2.33
C LEU A 74 1.64 13.47 3.80
N ASP A 75 0.83 14.39 4.31
CA ASP A 75 0.34 14.34 5.69
C ASP A 75 -0.51 13.07 5.96
N THR A 76 -1.30 12.65 4.97
CA THR A 76 -2.09 11.40 5.08
C THR A 76 -1.19 10.17 5.10
N LEU A 77 -0.15 10.12 4.26
CA LEU A 77 0.83 9.03 4.24
C LEU A 77 1.63 8.94 5.54
N ARG A 78 2.05 10.09 6.10
CA ARG A 78 2.71 10.15 7.42
C ARG A 78 1.81 9.61 8.53
N ARG A 79 0.53 9.97 8.52
CA ARG A 79 -0.46 9.43 9.46
C ARG A 79 -0.68 7.93 9.27
N ALA A 80 -0.71 7.45 8.01
CA ALA A 80 -0.81 6.03 7.71
C ALA A 80 0.40 5.26 8.22
N THR A 81 1.61 5.82 8.05
CA THR A 81 2.85 5.24 8.58
C THR A 81 2.85 5.17 10.10
N ALA A 82 2.37 6.22 10.79
CA ALA A 82 2.21 6.21 12.24
C ALA A 82 1.22 5.12 12.70
N ALA A 83 0.04 5.04 12.07
CA ALA A 83 -0.94 4.00 12.37
C ALA A 83 -0.43 2.58 12.07
N TYR A 84 0.41 2.41 11.03
CA TYR A 84 1.10 1.16 10.76
C TYR A 84 2.08 0.79 11.89
N ASN A 85 2.85 1.75 12.41
CA ASN A 85 3.76 1.51 13.52
C ASN A 85 3.02 1.06 14.78
N ASP A 86 1.85 1.67 15.06
CA ASP A 86 0.99 1.24 16.17
C ASP A 86 0.44 -0.18 15.96
N LEU A 87 0.04 -0.52 14.72
CA LEU A 87 -0.39 -1.87 14.35
C LEU A 87 0.76 -2.87 14.53
N TYR A 88 1.94 -2.55 14.00
CA TYR A 88 3.12 -3.40 14.12
C TYR A 88 3.49 -3.64 15.59
N ALA A 89 3.51 -2.60 16.40
CA ALA A 89 3.79 -2.72 17.83
C ALA A 89 2.76 -3.61 18.56
N ALA A 90 1.48 -3.48 18.22
CA ALA A 90 0.43 -4.30 18.81
C ALA A 90 0.56 -5.79 18.46
N VAL A 91 0.90 -6.13 17.20
CA VAL A 91 0.99 -7.53 16.77
C VAL A 91 2.33 -8.18 17.07
N SER A 92 3.39 -7.40 17.28
CA SER A 92 4.74 -7.89 17.59
C SER A 92 5.07 -7.87 19.08
N ALA A 93 4.11 -7.57 19.94
CA ALA A 93 4.32 -7.41 21.40
C ALA A 93 4.95 -8.66 22.05
N ASN A 94 4.64 -9.87 21.56
CA ASN A 94 5.20 -11.14 22.02
C ASN A 94 6.34 -11.66 21.13
N GLY A 95 6.78 -10.87 20.15
CA GLY A 95 7.80 -11.23 19.17
C GLY A 95 7.24 -11.49 17.78
N THR A 96 8.13 -11.55 16.79
CA THR A 96 7.77 -11.72 15.37
C THR A 96 7.60 -13.19 14.94
N THR A 97 7.73 -14.12 15.87
CA THR A 97 7.48 -15.56 15.70
C THR A 97 6.21 -16.02 16.41
N ASP A 98 5.45 -15.08 16.99
CA ASP A 98 4.19 -15.36 17.66
C ASP A 98 3.04 -15.53 16.65
N ASP A 99 2.07 -16.37 16.98
CA ASP A 99 0.89 -16.66 16.13
C ASP A 99 0.12 -15.37 15.78
N LEU A 100 0.05 -14.41 16.71
CA LEU A 100 -0.60 -13.12 16.47
C LEU A 100 0.09 -12.34 15.35
N PHE A 101 1.44 -12.33 15.33
CA PHE A 101 2.20 -11.69 14.26
C PHE A 101 1.99 -12.39 12.94
N GLU A 102 2.12 -13.74 12.90
CA GLU A 102 1.92 -14.52 11.68
C GLU A 102 0.52 -14.33 11.10
N HIS A 103 -0.52 -14.37 11.94
CA HIS A 103 -1.91 -14.17 11.51
C HIS A 103 -2.15 -12.78 10.89
N ASN A 104 -1.46 -11.76 11.38
CA ASN A 104 -1.62 -10.37 10.93
C ASN A 104 -0.59 -9.94 9.85
N THR A 105 0.35 -10.80 9.48
CA THR A 105 1.39 -10.45 8.49
C THR A 105 0.81 -9.99 7.16
N ARG A 106 -0.29 -10.59 6.72
CA ARG A 106 -0.97 -10.16 5.50
C ARG A 106 -1.48 -8.73 5.60
N ALA A 107 -2.12 -8.37 6.71
CA ALA A 107 -2.61 -7.01 6.94
C ALA A 107 -1.44 -6.00 6.97
N LEU A 108 -0.34 -6.36 7.66
CA LEU A 108 0.88 -5.55 7.66
C LEU A 108 1.45 -5.35 6.25
N THR A 109 1.53 -6.41 5.44
CA THR A 109 2.02 -6.36 4.06
C THR A 109 1.14 -5.48 3.17
N GLU A 110 -0.19 -5.62 3.27
CA GLU A 110 -1.14 -4.84 2.50
C GLU A 110 -1.05 -3.34 2.83
N VAL A 111 -1.01 -2.99 4.12
CA VAL A 111 -0.86 -1.58 4.54
C VAL A 111 0.45 -0.98 4.04
N LEU A 112 1.58 -1.70 4.20
CA LEU A 112 2.88 -1.26 3.68
C LEU A 112 2.85 -1.03 2.17
N SER A 113 2.21 -1.93 1.43
CA SER A 113 2.09 -1.80 -0.02
C SER A 113 1.35 -0.52 -0.42
N TYR A 114 0.25 -0.19 0.27
CA TYR A 114 -0.48 1.05 0.03
C TYR A 114 0.34 2.30 0.39
N ILE A 115 1.09 2.27 1.49
CA ILE A 115 1.97 3.38 1.90
C ILE A 115 3.07 3.60 0.84
N ILE A 116 3.79 2.56 0.45
CA ILE A 116 4.88 2.62 -0.54
C ILE A 116 4.34 3.14 -1.87
N MET A 117 3.23 2.58 -2.37
CA MET A 117 2.60 3.04 -3.62
C MET A 117 2.17 4.49 -3.53
N GLY A 118 1.64 4.92 -2.38
CA GLY A 118 1.27 6.30 -2.13
C GLY A 118 2.46 7.26 -2.23
N TYR A 119 3.60 6.92 -1.62
CA TYR A 119 4.83 7.73 -1.71
C TYR A 119 5.40 7.78 -3.12
N LEU A 120 5.46 6.64 -3.81
CA LEU A 120 5.93 6.59 -5.21
C LEU A 120 5.08 7.46 -6.13
N LEU A 121 3.75 7.34 -6.01
CA LEU A 121 2.83 8.18 -6.77
C LEU A 121 2.93 9.66 -6.40
N LEU A 122 3.20 10.00 -5.14
CA LEU A 122 3.42 11.36 -4.73
C LEU A 122 4.70 11.94 -5.36
N LEU A 123 5.76 11.16 -5.46
CA LEU A 123 6.98 11.54 -6.20
C LEU A 123 6.68 11.78 -7.68
N ASP A 124 5.88 10.90 -8.30
CA ASP A 124 5.48 11.05 -9.71
C ASP A 124 4.64 12.31 -9.95
N THR A 125 3.84 12.77 -8.96
CA THR A 125 3.07 14.02 -9.08
C THR A 125 3.94 15.26 -9.26
N GLN A 126 5.23 15.21 -8.90
CA GLN A 126 6.16 16.31 -9.13
C GLN A 126 6.55 16.46 -10.61
N ARG A 127 6.44 15.35 -11.36
CA ARG A 127 6.68 15.30 -12.80
C ARG A 127 5.39 15.55 -13.58
N GLU A 128 4.31 14.89 -13.15
CA GLU A 128 3.03 14.91 -13.84
C GLU A 128 1.84 14.84 -12.88
N LYS A 129 0.99 15.87 -12.92
CA LYS A 129 -0.16 16.03 -12.02
C LYS A 129 -1.27 14.98 -12.23
N THR A 130 -1.29 14.26 -13.35
CA THR A 130 -2.25 13.18 -13.60
C THR A 130 -2.20 12.07 -12.55
N PHE A 131 -1.05 11.85 -11.91
CA PHE A 131 -0.90 10.87 -10.83
C PHE A 131 -1.58 11.26 -9.51
N MET A 132 -2.05 12.51 -9.37
CA MET A 132 -2.61 13.02 -8.12
C MET A 132 -3.84 12.24 -7.64
N ALA A 133 -4.73 11.86 -8.58
CA ALA A 133 -5.92 11.07 -8.25
C ALA A 133 -5.56 9.70 -7.67
N SER A 134 -4.58 9.01 -8.28
CA SER A 134 -4.07 7.73 -7.80
C SER A 134 -3.36 7.88 -6.46
N CYS A 135 -2.53 8.91 -6.29
CA CYS A 135 -1.86 9.18 -5.03
C CYS A 135 -2.87 9.36 -3.87
N ARG A 136 -3.91 10.17 -4.09
CA ARG A 136 -4.99 10.34 -3.09
C ARG A 136 -5.69 9.02 -2.75
N TYR A 137 -5.98 8.20 -3.74
CA TYR A 137 -6.59 6.89 -3.53
C TYR A 137 -5.71 6.01 -2.63
N PHE A 138 -4.43 5.82 -2.98
CA PHE A 138 -3.53 4.97 -2.21
C PHE A 138 -3.27 5.51 -0.79
N ALA A 139 -3.15 6.83 -0.61
CA ALA A 139 -3.01 7.43 0.71
C ALA A 139 -4.24 7.20 1.60
N GLN A 140 -5.46 7.29 1.04
CA GLN A 140 -6.70 7.02 1.77
C GLN A 140 -6.86 5.53 2.11
N GLU A 141 -6.55 4.64 1.18
CA GLU A 141 -6.55 3.20 1.45
C GLU A 141 -5.56 2.84 2.55
N ALA A 142 -4.34 3.39 2.49
CA ALA A 142 -3.30 3.14 3.49
C ALA A 142 -3.77 3.47 4.91
N ILE A 143 -4.28 4.68 5.13
CA ILE A 143 -4.76 5.10 6.47
C ILE A 143 -6.01 4.32 6.87
N GLY A 144 -6.93 4.04 5.95
CA GLY A 144 -8.15 3.26 6.20
C GLY A 144 -7.83 1.85 6.67
N TRP A 145 -6.99 1.13 5.92
CA TRP A 145 -6.59 -0.24 6.25
C TRP A 145 -5.75 -0.31 7.53
N ALA A 146 -4.82 0.63 7.75
CA ALA A 146 -4.03 0.69 8.98
C ALA A 146 -4.92 0.85 10.21
N THR A 147 -5.85 1.80 10.16
CA THR A 147 -6.78 2.08 11.27
C THR A 147 -7.73 0.91 11.52
N TYR A 148 -8.30 0.33 10.46
CA TYR A 148 -9.18 -0.84 10.56
C TYR A 148 -8.46 -2.05 11.17
N SER A 149 -7.26 -2.37 10.67
CA SER A 149 -6.48 -3.52 11.14
C SER A 149 -6.05 -3.34 12.61
N LEU A 150 -5.65 -2.13 12.99
CA LEU A 150 -5.32 -1.81 14.39
C LEU A 150 -6.53 -1.96 15.31
N ALA A 151 -7.70 -1.48 14.90
CA ALA A 151 -8.93 -1.63 15.67
C ALA A 151 -9.30 -3.10 15.86
N LYS A 152 -9.13 -3.93 14.81
CA LYS A 152 -9.41 -5.37 14.86
C LYS A 152 -8.47 -6.13 15.81
N VAL A 153 -7.20 -5.75 15.89
CA VAL A 153 -6.22 -6.38 16.80
C VAL A 153 -6.49 -6.02 18.25
N LYS A 154 -7.04 -4.83 18.50
CA LYS A 154 -7.35 -4.36 19.87
C LYS A 154 -8.71 -4.81 20.40
N ALA A 155 -9.58 -5.35 19.55
CA ALA A 155 -10.91 -5.86 19.92
C ALA A 155 -10.84 -7.28 20.50
#